data_20745ef7e309769b00ebb0b684147167
#
_entry.id   20745ef7e309769b00ebb0b684147167
#
_cell.length_a   1.000
_cell.length_b   1.000
_cell.length_c   1.000
_cell.angle_alpha   90.00
_cell.angle_beta   90.00
_cell.angle_gamma   90.00
#
_symmetry.space_group_name_H-M   'P 1'
#
loop_
_entity.id
_entity.type
_entity.pdbx_description
1 polymer ?
#
loop_
_entity_poly.entity_id
_entity_poly.type
_entity_poly.pdbx_seq_one_letter_code
_entity_poly.pdbx_strand_id
1 'polypeptide(L)'
;MEKAPPLLDLAALDIFRTVAAEGSVTRAAERLSRVQSNVTTRVRQLEADLGTPLFLREGKRMALTPEGKVLLGYADRLLALAEEARQALQPGPPAGRLRLGSMESTAASRLPAPLARLHSQWPGVALELTTAATRVLVERLRAHALDAVLVAWPPGQPADPALETLPVFTEELLLVLPAGHPHAAGPDQVQPGTLAVFEPGCTYRRIAQEWFAPRRQPMQLLELGSYHAILASVAGGGCAGIVPRSVLSISPHAALLSQEPITTITTLLTWRQGYRSAALDAPQQVLVD
;
A
#
# COMPACT_ATOMS: atom_id res chain seq x y z
N MET A 1 22.19 -25.17 34.48
CA MET A 1 21.87 -25.20 33.04
C MET A 1 20.67 -24.31 32.83
N GLU A 2 20.87 -23.15 32.29
CA GLU A 2 19.78 -22.24 31.92
C GLU A 2 19.02 -22.87 30.76
N LYS A 3 17.73 -23.09 30.93
CA LYS A 3 16.87 -23.70 29.91
C LYS A 3 16.74 -22.70 28.76
N ALA A 4 17.08 -23.11 27.53
CA ALA A 4 16.88 -22.25 26.36
C ALA A 4 15.44 -21.72 26.36
N PRO A 5 15.25 -20.43 26.02
CA PRO A 5 13.90 -19.85 25.95
C PRO A 5 13.04 -20.66 24.96
N PRO A 6 11.76 -20.88 25.30
CA PRO A 6 10.86 -21.61 24.40
C PRO A 6 10.75 -20.90 23.06
N LEU A 7 10.72 -21.67 21.95
CA LEU A 7 10.47 -21.15 20.63
C LEU A 7 9.05 -20.56 20.56
N LEU A 8 8.89 -19.47 19.82
CA LEU A 8 7.57 -18.87 19.58
C LEU A 8 6.68 -19.84 18.79
N ASP A 9 5.52 -20.17 19.34
CA ASP A 9 4.51 -21.00 18.67
C ASP A 9 3.64 -20.12 17.74
N LEU A 10 3.59 -20.45 16.45
CA LEU A 10 2.79 -19.74 15.45
C LEU A 10 1.29 -19.73 15.81
N ALA A 11 0.77 -20.79 16.42
CA ALA A 11 -0.62 -20.83 16.86
C ALA A 11 -0.89 -19.85 18.02
N ALA A 12 0.07 -19.68 18.93
CA ALA A 12 -0.01 -18.69 20.00
C ALA A 12 0.07 -17.26 19.45
N LEU A 13 0.92 -17.01 18.43
CA LEU A 13 1.02 -15.73 17.75
C LEU A 13 -0.27 -15.37 16.99
N ASP A 14 -0.91 -16.34 16.36
CA ASP A 14 -2.19 -16.11 15.66
C ASP A 14 -3.33 -15.76 16.62
N ILE A 15 -3.39 -16.46 17.78
CA ILE A 15 -4.31 -16.14 18.85
C ILE A 15 -4.05 -14.72 19.40
N PHE A 16 -2.79 -14.39 19.70
CA PHE A 16 -2.40 -13.08 20.18
C PHE A 16 -2.80 -11.97 19.21
N ARG A 17 -2.47 -12.12 17.92
CA ARG A 17 -2.82 -11.19 16.85
C ARG A 17 -4.34 -10.99 16.74
N THR A 18 -5.11 -12.08 16.82
CA THR A 18 -6.57 -12.02 16.74
C THR A 18 -7.17 -11.29 17.96
N VAL A 19 -6.63 -11.53 19.17
CA VAL A 19 -7.06 -10.78 20.37
C VAL A 19 -6.74 -9.29 20.24
N ALA A 20 -5.58 -8.95 19.70
CA ALA A 20 -5.18 -7.57 19.46
C ALA A 20 -6.11 -6.86 18.46
N ALA A 21 -6.48 -7.54 17.36
CA ALA A 21 -7.38 -7.00 16.33
C ALA A 21 -8.81 -6.81 16.86
N GLU A 22 -9.33 -7.78 17.63
CA GLU A 22 -10.69 -7.73 18.17
C GLU A 22 -10.80 -6.85 19.44
N GLY A 23 -9.70 -6.57 20.12
CA GLY A 23 -9.70 -5.87 21.41
C GLY A 23 -10.53 -6.60 22.49
N SER A 24 -10.82 -7.90 22.29
CA SER A 24 -11.69 -8.71 23.17
C SER A 24 -11.36 -10.19 23.02
N VAL A 25 -11.14 -10.86 24.14
CA VAL A 25 -10.90 -12.31 24.17
C VAL A 25 -12.12 -13.10 23.69
N THR A 26 -13.33 -12.64 24.04
CA THR A 26 -14.58 -13.29 23.63
C THR A 26 -14.75 -13.27 22.11
N ARG A 27 -14.63 -12.08 21.47
CA ARG A 27 -14.73 -11.95 20.02
C ARG A 27 -13.61 -12.71 19.29
N ALA A 28 -12.39 -12.68 19.83
CA ALA A 28 -11.29 -13.45 19.28
C ALA A 28 -11.57 -14.97 19.34
N ALA A 29 -12.16 -15.47 20.42
CA ALA A 29 -12.53 -16.87 20.57
C ALA A 29 -13.60 -17.28 19.53
N GLU A 30 -14.63 -16.44 19.32
CA GLU A 30 -15.65 -16.64 18.30
C GLU A 30 -15.03 -16.69 16.89
N ARG A 31 -14.17 -15.72 16.55
CA ARG A 31 -13.49 -15.65 15.26
C ARG A 31 -12.57 -16.83 14.98
N LEU A 32 -11.92 -17.36 16.01
CA LEU A 32 -11.02 -18.50 15.93
C LEU A 32 -11.75 -19.85 16.07
N SER A 33 -13.07 -19.86 16.28
CA SER A 33 -13.87 -21.06 16.58
C SER A 33 -13.29 -21.84 17.79
N ARG A 34 -12.87 -21.12 18.83
CA ARG A 34 -12.29 -21.67 20.07
C ARG A 34 -13.10 -21.25 21.29
N VAL A 35 -12.92 -21.97 22.40
CA VAL A 35 -13.48 -21.55 23.70
C VAL A 35 -12.63 -20.44 24.31
N GLN A 36 -13.28 -19.48 24.97
CA GLN A 36 -12.64 -18.31 25.56
C GLN A 36 -11.54 -18.66 26.57
N SER A 37 -11.72 -19.72 27.36
CA SER A 37 -10.71 -20.20 28.32
C SER A 37 -9.41 -20.64 27.63
N ASN A 38 -9.51 -21.27 26.47
CA ASN A 38 -8.35 -21.68 25.67
C ASN A 38 -7.57 -20.45 25.18
N VAL A 39 -8.27 -19.46 24.61
CA VAL A 39 -7.64 -18.20 24.15
C VAL A 39 -6.94 -17.48 25.31
N THR A 40 -7.62 -17.37 26.47
CA THR A 40 -7.06 -16.74 27.66
C THR A 40 -5.79 -17.47 28.15
N THR A 41 -5.82 -18.79 28.20
CA THR A 41 -4.70 -19.61 28.64
C THR A 41 -3.51 -19.46 27.69
N ARG A 42 -3.74 -19.48 26.37
CA ARG A 42 -2.68 -19.33 25.38
C ARG A 42 -2.03 -17.95 25.41
N VAL A 43 -2.80 -16.88 25.58
CA VAL A 43 -2.25 -15.53 25.73
C VAL A 43 -1.40 -15.43 27.00
N ARG A 44 -1.90 -15.94 28.15
CA ARG A 44 -1.13 -15.94 29.41
C ARG A 44 0.16 -16.74 29.31
N GLN A 45 0.12 -17.90 28.63
CA GLN A 45 1.31 -18.70 28.41
C GLN A 45 2.33 -17.95 27.56
N LEU A 46 1.92 -17.29 26.50
CA LEU A 46 2.80 -16.48 25.67
C LEU A 46 3.42 -15.32 26.46
N GLU A 47 2.64 -14.64 27.32
CA GLU A 47 3.15 -13.60 28.22
C GLU A 47 4.17 -14.17 29.24
N ALA A 48 3.90 -15.35 29.77
CA ALA A 48 4.80 -16.03 30.71
C ALA A 48 6.10 -16.47 30.01
N ASP A 49 6.02 -17.03 28.81
CA ASP A 49 7.18 -17.48 28.03
C ASP A 49 8.08 -16.31 27.63
N LEU A 50 7.50 -15.12 27.38
CA LEU A 50 8.21 -13.90 27.05
C LEU A 50 8.63 -13.07 28.27
N GLY A 51 8.11 -13.40 29.47
CA GLY A 51 8.39 -12.68 30.70
C GLY A 51 7.86 -11.24 30.74
N THR A 52 6.87 -10.91 29.87
CA THR A 52 6.32 -9.56 29.82
C THR A 52 4.83 -9.57 29.47
N PRO A 53 4.01 -8.68 30.06
CA PRO A 53 2.61 -8.54 29.67
C PRO A 53 2.49 -7.91 28.29
N LEU A 54 1.63 -8.47 27.46
CA LEU A 54 1.36 -8.00 26.10
C LEU A 54 0.08 -7.17 26.02
N PHE A 55 -0.82 -7.36 27.00
CA PHE A 55 -2.09 -6.64 27.08
C PHE A 55 -2.28 -5.95 28.43
N LEU A 56 -2.82 -4.74 28.35
CA LEU A 56 -3.45 -4.03 29.46
C LEU A 56 -4.92 -4.43 29.51
N ARG A 57 -5.42 -4.77 30.71
CA ARG A 57 -6.82 -5.10 30.94
C ARG A 57 -7.55 -3.88 31.45
N GLU A 58 -8.32 -3.24 30.60
CA GLU A 58 -9.19 -2.11 30.93
C GLU A 58 -10.65 -2.59 30.94
N GLY A 59 -11.09 -3.18 32.06
CA GLY A 59 -12.40 -3.81 32.16
C GLY A 59 -12.56 -4.99 31.20
N LYS A 60 -13.46 -4.89 30.23
CA LYS A 60 -13.68 -5.90 29.17
C LYS A 60 -12.83 -5.70 27.91
N ARG A 61 -12.03 -4.65 27.84
CA ARG A 61 -11.18 -4.35 26.68
C ARG A 61 -9.75 -4.83 26.91
N MET A 62 -9.15 -5.29 25.82
CA MET A 62 -7.74 -5.70 25.75
C MET A 62 -7.01 -4.67 24.91
N ALA A 63 -6.21 -3.81 25.54
CA ALA A 63 -5.34 -2.85 24.86
C ALA A 63 -3.90 -3.39 24.85
N LEU A 64 -3.15 -3.19 23.77
CA LEU A 64 -1.75 -3.62 23.70
C LEU A 64 -0.86 -2.75 24.59
N THR A 65 0.06 -3.39 25.30
CA THR A 65 1.21 -2.73 25.92
C THR A 65 2.19 -2.24 24.83
N PRO A 66 3.20 -1.41 25.17
CA PRO A 66 4.28 -1.09 24.23
C PRO A 66 4.97 -2.35 23.69
N GLU A 67 5.24 -3.35 24.55
CA GLU A 67 5.82 -4.65 24.20
C GLU A 67 4.88 -5.46 23.31
N GLY A 68 3.57 -5.43 23.60
CA GLY A 68 2.54 -6.05 22.76
C GLY A 68 2.50 -5.46 21.35
N LYS A 69 2.68 -4.13 21.21
CA LYS A 69 2.77 -3.49 19.87
C LYS A 69 4.01 -3.95 19.10
N VAL A 70 5.14 -4.08 19.79
CA VAL A 70 6.37 -4.60 19.19
C VAL A 70 6.17 -6.05 18.74
N LEU A 71 5.63 -6.91 19.63
CA LEU A 71 5.37 -8.31 19.28
C LEU A 71 4.34 -8.43 18.14
N LEU A 72 3.33 -7.57 18.05
CA LEU A 72 2.34 -7.60 16.97
C LEU A 72 3.00 -7.46 15.60
N GLY A 73 3.94 -6.52 15.46
CA GLY A 73 4.71 -6.37 14.23
C GLY A 73 5.53 -7.60 13.85
N TYR A 74 6.12 -8.30 14.84
CA TYR A 74 6.81 -9.56 14.59
C TYR A 74 5.84 -10.72 14.31
N ALA A 75 4.72 -10.80 15.02
CA ALA A 75 3.71 -11.83 14.81
C ALA A 75 3.13 -11.78 13.40
N ASP A 76 2.80 -10.59 12.91
CA ASP A 76 2.32 -10.38 11.53
C ASP A 76 3.34 -10.88 10.50
N ARG A 77 4.63 -10.59 10.70
CA ARG A 77 5.71 -11.02 9.79
C ARG A 77 5.92 -12.54 9.82
N LEU A 78 5.96 -13.15 11.01
CA LEU A 78 6.18 -14.59 11.17
C LEU A 78 5.00 -15.39 10.60
N LEU A 79 3.78 -14.97 10.86
CA LEU A 79 2.58 -15.62 10.32
C LEU A 79 2.47 -15.46 8.80
N ALA A 80 2.84 -14.29 8.26
CA ALA A 80 2.89 -14.07 6.83
C ALA A 80 3.95 -14.95 6.15
N LEU A 81 5.15 -15.08 6.76
CA LEU A 81 6.22 -15.93 6.23
C LEU A 81 5.85 -17.42 6.30
N ALA A 82 5.18 -17.86 7.36
CA ALA A 82 4.68 -19.23 7.47
C ALA A 82 3.63 -19.55 6.39
N GLU A 83 2.74 -18.61 6.09
CA GLU A 83 1.76 -18.77 5.01
C GLU A 83 2.45 -18.76 3.62
N GLU A 84 3.44 -17.89 3.42
CA GLU A 84 4.29 -17.86 2.21
C GLU A 84 4.96 -19.22 1.99
N ALA A 85 5.60 -19.78 3.03
CA ALA A 85 6.23 -21.09 2.93
C ALA A 85 5.23 -22.20 2.58
N ARG A 86 4.03 -22.13 3.13
CA ARG A 86 2.96 -23.10 2.83
C ARG A 86 2.51 -22.99 1.36
N GLN A 87 2.33 -21.77 0.85
CA GLN A 87 1.93 -21.52 -0.54
C GLN A 87 3.01 -21.94 -1.55
N ALA A 88 4.28 -21.72 -1.23
CA ALA A 88 5.40 -22.09 -2.09
C ALA A 88 5.50 -23.62 -2.32
N LEU A 89 4.92 -24.42 -1.43
CA LEU A 89 4.93 -25.89 -1.52
C LEU A 89 3.66 -26.46 -2.20
N GLN A 90 2.71 -25.61 -2.61
CA GLN A 90 1.48 -26.05 -3.25
C GLN A 90 1.56 -25.81 -4.77
N PRO A 91 1.96 -26.83 -5.58
CA PRO A 91 1.90 -26.71 -7.03
C PRO A 91 0.43 -26.71 -7.50
N GLY A 92 0.08 -25.81 -8.40
CA GLY A 92 -1.27 -25.73 -8.95
C GLY A 92 -1.51 -24.45 -9.73
N PRO A 93 -2.71 -24.28 -10.31
CA PRO A 93 -3.07 -23.01 -10.93
C PRO A 93 -3.06 -21.88 -9.88
N PRO A 94 -2.90 -20.62 -10.31
CA PRO A 94 -2.96 -19.47 -9.40
C PRO A 94 -4.17 -19.53 -8.47
N ALA A 95 -3.92 -19.62 -7.18
CA ALA A 95 -4.94 -19.70 -6.13
C ALA A 95 -4.38 -19.22 -4.79
N GLY A 96 -5.26 -18.92 -3.84
CA GLY A 96 -4.92 -18.46 -2.52
C GLY A 96 -5.12 -16.95 -2.34
N ARG A 97 -4.68 -16.42 -1.21
CA ARG A 97 -4.82 -15.00 -0.85
C ARG A 97 -3.65 -14.20 -1.42
N LEU A 98 -3.94 -13.05 -2.02
CA LEU A 98 -2.96 -12.06 -2.45
C LEU A 98 -3.31 -10.68 -1.87
N ARG A 99 -2.42 -10.14 -1.04
CA ARG A 99 -2.52 -8.78 -0.50
C ARG A 99 -1.73 -7.83 -1.40
N LEU A 100 -2.46 -7.14 -2.29
CA LEU A 100 -1.88 -6.22 -3.27
C LEU A 100 -2.02 -4.77 -2.78
N GLY A 101 -0.92 -4.06 -2.70
CA GLY A 101 -0.92 -2.61 -2.52
C GLY A 101 -0.88 -1.88 -3.86
N SER A 102 -1.50 -0.73 -3.99
CA SER A 102 -1.43 0.09 -5.21
C SER A 102 -1.43 1.57 -4.89
N MET A 103 -0.72 2.34 -5.69
CA MET A 103 -0.96 3.79 -5.74
C MET A 103 -2.43 4.05 -6.11
N GLU A 104 -3.02 5.11 -5.56
CA GLU A 104 -4.43 5.47 -5.81
C GLU A 104 -4.69 5.69 -7.30
N SER A 105 -3.81 6.42 -7.98
CA SER A 105 -3.90 6.67 -9.42
C SER A 105 -3.94 5.39 -10.24
N THR A 106 -3.08 4.43 -9.94
CA THR A 106 -3.01 3.14 -10.63
C THR A 106 -4.28 2.31 -10.35
N ALA A 107 -4.73 2.29 -9.09
CA ALA A 107 -5.94 1.57 -8.71
C ALA A 107 -7.18 2.12 -9.43
N ALA A 108 -7.29 3.44 -9.55
CA ALA A 108 -8.45 4.08 -10.18
C ALA A 108 -8.46 3.95 -11.71
N SER A 109 -7.31 4.07 -12.37
CA SER A 109 -7.26 4.22 -13.84
C SER A 109 -6.74 3.00 -14.59
N ARG A 110 -5.89 2.16 -13.97
CA ARG A 110 -5.22 1.05 -14.66
C ARG A 110 -5.72 -0.33 -14.22
N LEU A 111 -6.13 -0.50 -12.96
CA LEU A 111 -6.50 -1.81 -12.44
C LEU A 111 -7.89 -2.32 -12.81
N PRO A 112 -8.92 -1.53 -13.13
CA PRO A 112 -10.27 -2.07 -13.34
C PRO A 112 -10.33 -3.21 -14.37
N ALA A 113 -9.72 -3.04 -15.55
CA ALA A 113 -9.72 -4.06 -16.59
C ALA A 113 -8.86 -5.30 -16.23
N PRO A 114 -7.58 -5.16 -15.78
CA PRO A 114 -6.81 -6.28 -15.28
C PRO A 114 -7.48 -7.06 -14.14
N LEU A 115 -8.13 -6.38 -13.18
CA LEU A 115 -8.83 -7.05 -12.10
C LEU A 115 -10.01 -7.87 -12.58
N ALA A 116 -10.75 -7.38 -13.57
CA ALA A 116 -11.84 -8.15 -14.19
C ALA A 116 -11.29 -9.43 -14.88
N ARG A 117 -10.15 -9.32 -15.59
CA ARG A 117 -9.47 -10.48 -16.19
C ARG A 117 -8.99 -11.46 -15.12
N LEU A 118 -8.33 -10.96 -14.07
CA LEU A 118 -7.85 -11.79 -12.96
C LEU A 118 -9.01 -12.61 -12.33
N HIS A 119 -10.12 -11.96 -12.06
CA HIS A 119 -11.30 -12.60 -11.45
C HIS A 119 -11.89 -13.68 -12.33
N SER A 120 -11.92 -13.46 -13.66
CA SER A 120 -12.47 -14.44 -14.62
C SER A 120 -11.51 -15.60 -14.88
N GLN A 121 -10.21 -15.36 -14.96
CA GLN A 121 -9.22 -16.38 -15.31
C GLN A 121 -8.79 -17.21 -14.09
N TRP A 122 -8.68 -16.57 -12.92
CA TRP A 122 -8.23 -17.21 -11.67
C TRP A 122 -9.19 -16.93 -10.49
N PRO A 123 -10.40 -17.49 -10.52
CA PRO A 123 -11.39 -17.28 -9.45
C PRO A 123 -10.93 -17.82 -8.09
N GLY A 124 -9.90 -18.67 -8.06
CA GLY A 124 -9.27 -19.17 -6.83
C GLY A 124 -8.35 -18.15 -6.14
N VAL A 125 -8.05 -16.99 -6.77
CA VAL A 125 -7.24 -15.94 -6.16
C VAL A 125 -8.13 -14.98 -5.40
N ALA A 126 -8.03 -15.00 -4.07
CA ALA A 126 -8.68 -14.04 -3.19
C ALA A 126 -7.82 -12.77 -3.08
N LEU A 127 -8.11 -11.76 -3.91
CA LEU A 127 -7.38 -10.51 -3.93
C LEU A 127 -7.88 -9.54 -2.85
N GLU A 128 -6.95 -9.02 -2.05
CA GLU A 128 -7.18 -7.90 -1.12
C GLU A 128 -6.38 -6.68 -1.61
N LEU A 129 -7.10 -5.65 -2.07
CA LEU A 129 -6.49 -4.43 -2.57
C LEU A 129 -6.46 -3.34 -1.50
N THR A 130 -5.30 -2.73 -1.30
CA THR A 130 -5.11 -1.56 -0.41
C THR A 130 -4.46 -0.43 -1.19
N THR A 131 -4.96 0.79 -1.05
CA THR A 131 -4.35 1.98 -1.65
C THR A 131 -3.61 2.81 -0.61
N ALA A 132 -2.42 3.31 -0.97
CA ALA A 132 -1.64 4.25 -0.16
C ALA A 132 -0.54 4.91 -1.02
N ALA A 133 0.20 5.86 -0.41
CA ALA A 133 1.41 6.42 -1.04
C ALA A 133 2.52 5.37 -1.17
N THR A 134 3.38 5.53 -2.20
CA THR A 134 4.49 4.61 -2.51
C THR A 134 5.31 4.22 -1.28
N ARG A 135 5.70 5.20 -0.44
CA ARG A 135 6.50 4.93 0.76
C ARG A 135 5.80 3.98 1.72
N VAL A 136 4.52 4.21 2.01
CA VAL A 136 3.73 3.38 2.92
C VAL A 136 3.55 1.97 2.35
N LEU A 137 3.31 1.85 1.04
CA LEU A 137 3.18 0.55 0.36
C LEU A 137 4.47 -0.27 0.48
N VAL A 138 5.62 0.35 0.23
CA VAL A 138 6.93 -0.32 0.32
C VAL A 138 7.27 -0.69 1.76
N GLU A 139 6.97 0.16 2.74
CA GLU A 139 7.13 -0.17 4.16
C GLU A 139 6.29 -1.39 4.55
N ARG A 140 5.03 -1.44 4.12
CA ARG A 140 4.13 -2.59 4.36
C ARG A 140 4.59 -3.86 3.63
N LEU A 141 5.12 -3.73 2.42
CA LEU A 141 5.70 -4.86 1.67
C LEU A 141 6.89 -5.46 2.43
N ARG A 142 7.82 -4.63 2.90
CA ARG A 142 8.97 -5.05 3.71
C ARG A 142 8.57 -5.65 5.05
N ALA A 143 7.48 -5.16 5.63
CA ALA A 143 6.90 -5.69 6.87
C ALA A 143 6.05 -6.96 6.67
N HIS A 144 6.00 -7.55 5.49
CA HIS A 144 5.17 -8.70 5.12
C HIS A 144 3.65 -8.47 5.31
N ALA A 145 3.22 -7.23 5.45
CA ALA A 145 1.81 -6.86 5.51
C ALA A 145 1.14 -6.84 4.12
N LEU A 146 1.94 -6.70 3.05
CA LEU A 146 1.55 -6.85 1.65
C LEU A 146 2.43 -7.89 0.97
N ASP A 147 1.91 -8.54 -0.05
CA ASP A 147 2.61 -9.56 -0.83
C ASP A 147 3.29 -8.96 -2.06
N ALA A 148 2.59 -8.02 -2.72
CA ALA A 148 3.11 -7.23 -3.82
C ALA A 148 2.53 -5.81 -3.79
N VAL A 149 3.19 -4.87 -4.47
CA VAL A 149 2.74 -3.49 -4.59
C VAL A 149 2.93 -2.95 -6.01
N LEU A 150 2.01 -2.10 -6.44
CA LEU A 150 2.11 -1.32 -7.68
C LEU A 150 2.55 0.10 -7.32
N VAL A 151 3.79 0.41 -7.65
CA VAL A 151 4.45 1.66 -7.28
C VAL A 151 5.24 2.25 -8.43
N ALA A 152 5.49 3.54 -8.39
CA ALA A 152 6.45 4.21 -9.26
C ALA A 152 7.63 4.69 -8.41
N TRP A 153 8.85 4.45 -8.87
CA TRP A 153 10.04 4.96 -8.23
C TRP A 153 10.43 6.31 -8.82
N PRO A 154 10.91 7.24 -8.00
CA PRO A 154 11.45 8.49 -8.52
C PRO A 154 12.58 8.24 -9.50
N PRO A 155 12.73 9.06 -10.55
CA PRO A 155 13.86 8.95 -11.47
C PRO A 155 15.21 8.97 -10.74
N GLY A 156 16.14 8.12 -11.17
CA GLY A 156 17.48 8.05 -10.59
C GLY A 156 17.57 7.35 -9.23
N GLN A 157 16.49 6.83 -8.69
CA GLN A 157 16.56 6.03 -7.46
C GLN A 157 17.17 4.66 -7.78
N PRO A 158 18.23 4.21 -7.05
CA PRO A 158 18.83 2.91 -7.25
C PRO A 158 17.83 1.79 -6.93
N ALA A 159 17.97 0.66 -7.65
CA ALA A 159 17.19 -0.54 -7.35
C ALA A 159 17.49 -1.03 -5.93
N ASP A 160 16.44 -1.41 -5.21
CA ASP A 160 16.57 -2.05 -3.90
C ASP A 160 16.82 -3.55 -4.11
N PRO A 161 17.99 -4.09 -3.70
CA PRO A 161 18.31 -5.51 -3.91
C PRO A 161 17.41 -6.46 -3.11
N ALA A 162 16.66 -5.95 -2.12
CA ALA A 162 15.68 -6.74 -1.37
C ALA A 162 14.33 -6.88 -2.10
N LEU A 163 14.19 -6.26 -3.27
CA LEU A 163 12.93 -6.23 -4.04
C LEU A 163 13.17 -6.70 -5.48
N GLU A 164 12.21 -7.46 -5.98
CA GLU A 164 12.05 -7.79 -7.40
C GLU A 164 10.98 -6.87 -8.00
N THR A 165 11.15 -6.48 -9.27
CA THR A 165 10.25 -5.56 -9.95
C THR A 165 9.94 -6.03 -11.36
N LEU A 166 8.71 -5.78 -11.80
CA LEU A 166 8.23 -6.01 -13.17
C LEU A 166 7.58 -4.73 -13.68
N PRO A 167 8.07 -4.13 -14.78
CA PRO A 167 7.40 -3.00 -15.44
C PRO A 167 6.02 -3.42 -15.96
N VAL A 168 4.97 -2.66 -15.60
CA VAL A 168 3.59 -3.01 -15.99
C VAL A 168 2.86 -1.88 -16.73
N PHE A 169 3.08 -0.62 -16.37
CA PHE A 169 2.45 0.51 -17.03
C PHE A 169 3.43 1.66 -17.25
N THR A 170 3.28 2.34 -18.36
CA THR A 170 3.94 3.62 -18.61
C THR A 170 2.92 4.74 -18.38
N GLU A 171 3.28 5.72 -17.56
CA GLU A 171 2.47 6.87 -17.21
C GLU A 171 3.12 8.16 -17.68
N GLU A 172 2.37 8.96 -18.43
CA GLU A 172 2.73 10.34 -18.74
C GLU A 172 2.17 11.25 -17.63
N LEU A 173 3.04 11.99 -16.96
CA LEU A 173 2.65 12.99 -15.98
C LEU A 173 2.42 14.33 -16.66
N LEU A 174 1.27 14.93 -16.36
CA LEU A 174 0.82 16.21 -16.91
C LEU A 174 0.75 17.25 -15.81
N LEU A 175 1.28 18.43 -16.08
CA LEU A 175 0.87 19.63 -15.38
C LEU A 175 -0.57 19.95 -15.81
N VAL A 176 -1.46 20.10 -14.85
CA VAL A 176 -2.84 20.51 -15.05
C VAL A 176 -3.07 21.88 -14.42
N LEU A 177 -3.70 22.76 -15.18
CA LEU A 177 -3.92 24.17 -14.88
C LEU A 177 -5.39 24.52 -15.10
N PRO A 178 -5.93 25.58 -14.48
CA PRO A 178 -7.28 26.06 -14.74
C PRO A 178 -7.53 26.35 -16.21
N ALA A 179 -8.79 26.25 -16.64
CA ALA A 179 -9.20 26.60 -18.00
C ALA A 179 -8.72 27.99 -18.42
N GLY A 180 -8.23 28.10 -19.67
CA GLY A 180 -7.75 29.36 -20.20
C GLY A 180 -6.39 29.82 -19.69
N HIS A 181 -5.71 29.04 -18.85
CA HIS A 181 -4.32 29.32 -18.46
C HIS A 181 -3.43 29.28 -19.71
N PRO A 182 -2.57 30.30 -19.95
CA PRO A 182 -1.62 30.27 -21.05
C PRO A 182 -0.69 29.06 -20.97
N HIS A 183 -0.11 28.67 -22.11
CA HIS A 183 0.92 27.64 -22.13
C HIS A 183 2.05 27.97 -21.14
N ALA A 184 2.45 26.99 -20.34
CA ALA A 184 3.48 27.13 -19.31
C ALA A 184 4.64 26.14 -19.58
N ALA A 185 5.66 26.64 -20.29
CA ALA A 185 6.88 25.86 -20.58
C ALA A 185 7.79 25.69 -19.34
N GLY A 186 7.52 26.37 -18.23
CA GLY A 186 8.31 26.28 -17.01
C GLY A 186 7.56 26.79 -15.77
N PRO A 187 8.09 26.49 -14.57
CA PRO A 187 7.40 26.73 -13.31
C PRO A 187 7.10 28.21 -13.02
N ASP A 188 7.93 29.15 -13.49
CA ASP A 188 7.69 30.58 -13.31
C ASP A 188 6.52 31.12 -14.14
N GLN A 189 6.08 30.39 -15.17
CA GLN A 189 4.95 30.79 -16.02
C GLN A 189 3.59 30.31 -15.47
N VAL A 190 3.61 29.46 -14.45
CA VAL A 190 2.39 28.98 -13.78
C VAL A 190 1.85 30.10 -12.88
N GLN A 191 0.64 30.58 -13.18
CA GLN A 191 0.02 31.71 -12.45
C GLN A 191 -0.44 31.34 -11.04
N PRO A 192 -1.12 30.20 -10.78
CA PRO A 192 -1.51 29.81 -9.44
C PRO A 192 -0.33 29.72 -8.48
N GLY A 193 -0.50 30.26 -7.26
CA GLY A 193 0.50 30.18 -6.19
C GLY A 193 0.39 28.91 -5.34
N THR A 194 -0.61 28.08 -5.59
CA THR A 194 -0.90 26.86 -4.84
C THR A 194 -0.75 25.64 -5.72
N LEU A 195 -0.07 24.61 -5.20
CA LEU A 195 0.11 23.30 -5.81
C LEU A 195 -0.72 22.27 -5.04
N ALA A 196 -1.73 21.72 -5.71
CA ALA A 196 -2.50 20.59 -5.17
C ALA A 196 -1.68 19.30 -5.32
N VAL A 197 -1.46 18.61 -4.19
CA VAL A 197 -0.59 17.43 -4.10
C VAL A 197 -1.25 16.32 -3.30
N PHE A 198 -0.81 15.09 -3.55
CA PHE A 198 -1.17 13.94 -2.74
C PHE A 198 -0.39 13.93 -1.41
N GLU A 199 -0.71 12.99 -0.51
CA GLU A 199 -0.07 12.85 0.79
C GLU A 199 1.45 12.66 0.73
N PRO A 200 2.21 12.93 1.81
CA PRO A 200 3.65 12.69 1.89
C PRO A 200 4.02 11.22 1.64
N GLY A 201 5.07 11.01 0.84
CA GLY A 201 5.51 9.67 0.41
C GLY A 201 4.96 9.24 -0.95
N CYS A 202 4.11 10.06 -1.58
CA CYS A 202 3.70 9.89 -2.97
C CYS A 202 4.84 10.30 -3.92
N THR A 203 5.18 9.43 -4.87
CA THR A 203 6.21 9.69 -5.89
C THR A 203 5.86 10.87 -6.77
N TYR A 204 4.60 10.99 -7.20
CA TYR A 204 4.17 12.08 -8.08
C TYR A 204 4.16 13.43 -7.36
N ARG A 205 3.87 13.47 -6.05
CA ARG A 205 4.07 14.66 -5.22
C ARG A 205 5.52 15.10 -5.25
N ARG A 206 6.47 14.17 -5.09
CA ARG A 206 7.90 14.48 -5.13
C ARG A 206 8.30 15.04 -6.48
N ILE A 207 7.88 14.44 -7.58
CA ILE A 207 8.13 14.93 -8.94
C ILE A 207 7.54 16.34 -9.12
N ALA A 208 6.31 16.56 -8.63
CA ALA A 208 5.69 17.88 -8.69
C ALA A 208 6.49 18.94 -7.93
N GLN A 209 6.92 18.63 -6.72
CA GLN A 209 7.74 19.55 -5.92
C GLN A 209 9.10 19.82 -6.56
N GLU A 210 9.75 18.80 -7.12
CA GLU A 210 11.01 18.93 -7.85
C GLU A 210 10.86 19.78 -9.13
N TRP A 211 9.75 19.62 -9.86
CA TRP A 211 9.47 20.43 -11.06
C TRP A 211 9.26 21.90 -10.72
N PHE A 212 8.61 22.21 -9.59
CA PHE A 212 8.37 23.58 -9.12
C PHE A 212 9.54 24.16 -8.31
N ALA A 213 10.55 23.37 -7.94
CA ALA A 213 11.68 23.84 -7.11
C ALA A 213 12.45 25.03 -7.69
N PRO A 214 12.65 25.17 -9.03
CA PRO A 214 13.34 26.32 -9.62
C PRO A 214 12.53 27.63 -9.59
N ARG A 215 11.23 27.58 -9.23
CA ARG A 215 10.35 28.75 -9.23
C ARG A 215 10.86 29.81 -8.23
N ARG A 216 10.86 31.07 -8.66
CA ARG A 216 11.28 32.23 -7.83
C ARG A 216 10.45 32.39 -6.55
N GLN A 217 9.16 32.12 -6.64
CA GLN A 217 8.23 32.14 -5.52
C GLN A 217 7.77 30.72 -5.19
N PRO A 218 8.02 30.22 -3.96
CA PRO A 218 7.60 28.86 -3.58
C PRO A 218 6.09 28.70 -3.68
N MET A 219 5.66 27.50 -4.10
CA MET A 219 4.24 27.13 -4.11
C MET A 219 3.74 26.83 -2.69
N GLN A 220 2.54 27.29 -2.37
CA GLN A 220 1.81 26.78 -1.22
C GLN A 220 1.30 25.37 -1.55
N LEU A 221 1.38 24.44 -0.60
CA LEU A 221 0.90 23.08 -0.81
C LEU A 221 -0.53 22.93 -0.29
N LEU A 222 -1.42 22.43 -1.15
CA LEU A 222 -2.75 21.96 -0.80
C LEU A 222 -2.72 20.43 -0.85
N GLU A 223 -2.71 19.79 0.33
CA GLU A 223 -2.69 18.34 0.44
C GLU A 223 -4.09 17.76 0.32
N LEU A 224 -4.28 16.82 -0.60
CA LEU A 224 -5.56 16.18 -0.90
C LEU A 224 -5.40 14.67 -0.99
N GLY A 225 -6.38 13.93 -0.48
CA GLY A 225 -6.34 12.46 -0.35
C GLY A 225 -6.74 11.69 -1.63
N SER A 226 -7.04 12.37 -2.75
CA SER A 226 -7.35 11.70 -4.01
C SER A 226 -7.05 12.59 -5.22
N TYR A 227 -6.73 11.96 -6.35
CA TYR A 227 -6.54 12.68 -7.61
C TYR A 227 -7.82 13.32 -8.13
N HIS A 228 -8.98 12.74 -7.82
CA HIS A 228 -10.26 13.36 -8.14
C HIS A 228 -10.43 14.72 -7.44
N ALA A 229 -10.09 14.81 -6.16
CA ALA A 229 -10.12 16.07 -5.41
C ALA A 229 -9.08 17.08 -5.94
N ILE A 230 -7.88 16.61 -6.35
CA ILE A 230 -6.86 17.45 -6.99
C ILE A 230 -7.42 18.06 -8.29
N LEU A 231 -7.97 17.24 -9.19
CA LEU A 231 -8.50 17.71 -10.47
C LEU A 231 -9.68 18.65 -10.29
N ALA A 232 -10.59 18.37 -9.36
CA ALA A 232 -11.71 19.26 -9.03
C ALA A 232 -11.24 20.62 -8.50
N SER A 233 -10.20 20.63 -7.64
CA SER A 233 -9.63 21.86 -7.10
C SER A 233 -8.92 22.70 -8.16
N VAL A 234 -8.21 22.06 -9.10
CA VAL A 234 -7.59 22.75 -10.24
C VAL A 234 -8.67 23.33 -11.14
N ALA A 235 -9.73 22.57 -11.45
CA ALA A 235 -10.86 23.05 -12.26
C ALA A 235 -11.59 24.23 -11.62
N GLY A 236 -11.60 24.31 -10.30
CA GLY A 236 -12.09 25.46 -9.53
C GLY A 236 -11.24 26.74 -9.62
N GLY A 237 -10.06 26.69 -10.26
CA GLY A 237 -9.25 27.87 -10.59
C GLY A 237 -8.19 28.27 -9.56
N GLY A 238 -8.16 27.64 -8.36
CA GLY A 238 -7.33 28.10 -7.24
C GLY A 238 -5.90 27.52 -7.20
N CYS A 239 -5.58 26.49 -7.96
CA CYS A 239 -4.32 25.78 -7.87
C CYS A 239 -3.88 25.16 -9.20
N ALA A 240 -2.61 24.72 -9.23
CA ALA A 240 -2.05 23.83 -10.24
C ALA A 240 -1.90 22.42 -9.67
N GLY A 241 -1.72 21.40 -10.52
CA GLY A 241 -1.44 20.02 -10.09
C GLY A 241 -0.57 19.28 -11.08
N ILE A 242 0.06 18.19 -10.67
CA ILE A 242 0.69 17.23 -11.57
C ILE A 242 0.01 15.87 -11.36
N VAL A 243 -0.56 15.33 -12.45
CA VAL A 243 -1.37 14.12 -12.43
C VAL A 243 -1.02 13.20 -13.60
N PRO A 244 -1.21 11.87 -13.47
CA PRO A 244 -1.07 10.97 -14.61
C PRO A 244 -2.19 11.19 -15.63
N ARG A 245 -1.83 11.10 -16.92
CA ARG A 245 -2.79 11.20 -18.04
C ARG A 245 -3.92 10.17 -17.89
N SER A 246 -3.61 8.97 -17.42
CA SER A 246 -4.60 7.91 -17.22
C SER A 246 -5.71 8.29 -16.24
N VAL A 247 -5.38 9.04 -15.17
CA VAL A 247 -6.36 9.56 -14.21
C VAL A 247 -7.16 10.72 -14.82
N LEU A 248 -6.47 11.61 -15.53
CA LEU A 248 -7.15 12.72 -16.20
C LEU A 248 -8.17 12.25 -17.23
N SER A 249 -7.84 11.20 -18.01
CA SER A 249 -8.70 10.67 -19.07
C SER A 249 -10.04 10.09 -18.58
N ILE A 250 -10.11 9.66 -17.33
CA ILE A 250 -11.35 9.17 -16.70
C ILE A 250 -12.06 10.23 -15.85
N SER A 251 -11.50 11.45 -15.78
CA SER A 251 -12.05 12.54 -14.97
C SER A 251 -13.09 13.35 -15.75
N PRO A 252 -14.24 13.68 -15.13
CA PRO A 252 -15.22 14.60 -15.73
C PRO A 252 -14.67 16.03 -15.88
N HIS A 253 -13.58 16.37 -15.20
CA HIS A 253 -12.96 17.70 -15.24
C HIS A 253 -11.93 17.86 -16.38
N ALA A 254 -11.62 16.80 -17.13
CA ALA A 254 -10.56 16.83 -18.15
C ALA A 254 -10.72 17.97 -19.17
N ALA A 255 -11.96 18.24 -19.63
CA ALA A 255 -12.28 19.30 -20.59
C ALA A 255 -12.17 20.73 -20.00
N LEU A 256 -12.07 20.86 -18.68
CA LEU A 256 -11.98 22.13 -17.97
C LEU A 256 -10.54 22.49 -17.58
N LEU A 257 -9.55 21.80 -18.12
CA LEU A 257 -8.16 21.95 -17.70
C LEU A 257 -7.24 22.19 -18.90
N SER A 258 -6.31 23.12 -18.74
CA SER A 258 -5.13 23.22 -19.62
C SER A 258 -4.13 22.15 -19.18
N GLN A 259 -3.43 21.52 -20.13
CA GLN A 259 -2.60 20.34 -19.90
C GLN A 259 -1.25 20.49 -20.58
N GLU A 260 -0.15 20.25 -19.86
CA GLU A 260 1.21 20.28 -20.40
C GLU A 260 1.97 19.01 -19.99
N PRO A 261 2.61 18.30 -20.91
CA PRO A 261 3.40 17.13 -20.56
C PRO A 261 4.65 17.52 -19.75
N ILE A 262 4.92 16.78 -18.66
CA ILE A 262 6.07 17.02 -17.80
C ILE A 262 7.13 15.95 -17.99
N THR A 263 6.75 14.68 -17.80
CA THR A 263 7.66 13.53 -17.86
C THR A 263 6.87 12.23 -17.98
N THR A 264 7.60 11.17 -18.27
CA THR A 264 7.08 9.81 -18.29
C THR A 264 7.70 9.01 -17.15
N ILE A 265 6.90 8.17 -16.51
CA ILE A 265 7.33 7.31 -15.41
C ILE A 265 6.75 5.91 -15.57
N THR A 266 7.48 4.90 -15.10
CA THR A 266 7.02 3.51 -15.16
C THR A 266 6.43 3.09 -13.83
N THR A 267 5.22 2.52 -13.85
CA THR A 267 4.65 1.79 -12.73
C THR A 267 5.16 0.36 -12.75
N LEU A 268 5.66 -0.08 -11.60
CA LEU A 268 6.26 -1.39 -11.40
C LEU A 268 5.38 -2.21 -10.45
N LEU A 269 5.11 -3.46 -10.81
CA LEU A 269 4.72 -4.48 -9.84
C LEU A 269 5.97 -4.89 -9.09
N THR A 270 5.95 -4.77 -7.78
CA THR A 270 7.13 -4.95 -6.91
C THR A 270 6.79 -5.91 -5.78
N TRP A 271 7.69 -6.86 -5.50
CA TRP A 271 7.56 -7.83 -4.41
C TRP A 271 8.92 -8.09 -3.75
N ARG A 272 8.94 -8.80 -2.61
CA ARG A 272 10.19 -9.11 -1.89
C ARG A 272 11.04 -10.08 -2.70
N GLN A 273 12.36 -9.89 -2.67
CA GLN A 273 13.33 -10.81 -3.28
C GLN A 273 13.07 -12.24 -2.79
N GLY A 274 12.96 -13.17 -3.74
CA GLY A 274 12.73 -14.59 -3.47
C GLY A 274 11.30 -14.96 -3.06
N TYR A 275 10.38 -14.00 -2.91
CA TYR A 275 8.96 -14.32 -2.66
C TYR A 275 8.36 -15.05 -3.87
N ARG A 276 7.74 -16.20 -3.61
CA ARG A 276 7.07 -17.02 -4.64
C ARG A 276 5.71 -17.44 -4.12
N SER A 277 4.69 -17.25 -4.93
CA SER A 277 3.32 -17.64 -4.61
C SER A 277 2.54 -17.81 -5.90
N ALA A 278 1.78 -18.90 -6.03
CA ALA A 278 0.90 -19.09 -7.17
C ALA A 278 -0.13 -17.96 -7.32
N ALA A 279 -0.53 -17.32 -6.22
CA ALA A 279 -1.40 -16.16 -6.26
C ALA A 279 -0.74 -14.91 -6.86
N LEU A 280 0.61 -14.78 -6.78
CA LEU A 280 1.37 -13.68 -7.40
C LEU A 280 1.53 -13.86 -8.91
N ASP A 281 1.56 -15.09 -9.40
CA ASP A 281 1.73 -15.38 -10.83
C ASP A 281 0.54 -14.81 -11.65
N ALA A 282 -0.66 -14.79 -11.05
CA ALA A 282 -1.86 -14.27 -11.71
C ALA A 282 -1.76 -12.77 -12.09
N PRO A 283 -1.45 -11.82 -11.17
CA PRO A 283 -1.27 -10.42 -11.56
C PRO A 283 -0.07 -10.20 -12.49
N GLN A 284 1.01 -10.98 -12.39
CA GLN A 284 2.13 -10.89 -13.33
C GLN A 284 1.68 -11.14 -14.76
N GLN A 285 0.75 -12.06 -14.99
CA GLN A 285 0.22 -12.37 -16.33
C GLN A 285 -0.76 -11.29 -16.81
N VAL A 286 -1.74 -10.90 -16.00
CA VAL A 286 -2.80 -9.95 -16.45
C VAL A 286 -2.36 -8.49 -16.52
N LEU A 287 -1.26 -8.11 -15.86
CA LEU A 287 -0.77 -6.73 -15.85
C LEU A 287 0.20 -6.43 -16.99
N VAL A 288 0.79 -7.45 -17.62
CA VAL A 288 1.75 -7.30 -18.73
C VAL A 288 1.06 -7.38 -20.09
N ASP A 289 -0.13 -8.01 -20.18
CA ASP A 289 -0.98 -8.08 -21.37
C ASP A 289 -1.81 -6.77 -21.54
#